data_d55448cc0b00b75d6a3c5f4ec253ea7a
#
_entry.id   d55448cc0b00b75d6a3c5f4ec253ea7a
#
_cell.length_a   1.000
_cell.length_b   1.000
_cell.length_c   1.000
_cell.angle_alpha   90.00
_cell.angle_beta   90.00
_cell.angle_gamma   90.00
#
_symmetry.space_group_name_H-M   'P 1'
#
loop_
_entity.id
_entity.type
_entity.pdbx_description
1 polymer ?
#
loop_
_entity_poly.entity_id
_entity_poly.type
_entity_poly.pdbx_seq_one_letter_code
_entity_poly.pdbx_strand_id
1 'polypeptide(L)'
;CLLSRGLGDVYKRQINKYKLTDVKNYTGLRRNSMACVAFPTCGLAMAESERYLPSLITKIEDLLDESGLREEEITIRMTGCPNGCARPALAEIAFIGKAPGKYNMYLGGSFKGERLNKIYKENIDENEILESLRPLLLRYSKERLDGEHFGDFVIRAGVIAKVHDGRDFHS
;
A
#
# COMPACT_ATOMS: atom_id res chain seq x y z
N CYS A 1 18.31 2.18 34.33
CA CYS A 1 17.42 1.10 33.80
C CYS A 1 16.08 0.95 34.53
N LEU A 2 15.99 1.33 35.81
CA LEU A 2 14.72 1.36 36.55
C LEU A 2 13.74 2.42 36.06
N LEU A 3 14.21 3.53 35.52
CA LEU A 3 13.39 4.59 34.90
C LEU A 3 12.69 4.12 33.61
N SER A 4 13.29 3.20 32.86
CA SER A 4 12.68 2.67 31.64
C SER A 4 11.47 1.76 31.92
N ARG A 5 11.41 1.10 33.08
CA ARG A 5 10.25 0.27 33.49
C ARG A 5 9.01 1.10 33.78
N GLY A 6 9.17 2.29 34.40
CA GLY A 6 8.06 3.20 34.68
C GLY A 6 7.43 3.80 33.43
N LEU A 7 8.24 4.09 32.39
CA LEU A 7 7.73 4.57 31.10
C LEU A 7 6.92 3.48 30.37
N GLY A 8 7.35 2.22 30.45
CA GLY A 8 6.61 1.09 29.87
C GLY A 8 5.18 0.96 30.41
N ASP A 9 4.98 1.16 31.69
CA ASP A 9 3.66 1.08 32.31
C ASP A 9 2.78 2.29 32.00
N VAL A 10 3.39 3.47 31.80
CA VAL A 10 2.66 4.69 31.42
C VAL A 10 2.09 4.57 30.01
N TYR A 11 2.91 4.21 29.01
CA TYR A 11 2.39 4.10 27.64
C TYR A 11 1.39 2.95 27.49
N LYS A 12 1.57 1.81 28.16
CA LYS A 12 0.60 0.70 28.16
C LYS A 12 -0.76 1.15 28.70
N ARG A 13 -0.78 1.91 29.81
CA ARG A 13 -2.01 2.49 30.34
C ARG A 13 -2.68 3.46 29.37
N GLN A 14 -1.90 4.30 28.68
CA GLN A 14 -2.41 5.21 27.66
C GLN A 14 -3.00 4.46 26.47
N ILE A 15 -2.28 3.47 25.94
CA ILE A 15 -2.74 2.61 24.85
C ILE A 15 -4.09 1.97 25.20
N ASN A 16 -4.20 1.37 26.41
CA ASN A 16 -5.43 0.73 26.85
C ASN A 16 -6.56 1.74 27.12
N LYS A 17 -6.24 2.87 27.76
CA LYS A 17 -7.22 3.94 28.05
C LYS A 17 -7.86 4.50 26.78
N TYR A 18 -7.05 4.74 25.76
CA TYR A 18 -7.51 5.33 24.50
C TYR A 18 -7.83 4.28 23.42
N LYS A 19 -7.79 2.99 23.76
CA LYS A 19 -8.08 1.86 22.85
C LYS A 19 -7.26 1.89 21.55
N LEU A 20 -6.01 2.32 21.62
CA LEU A 20 -5.13 2.49 20.45
C LEU A 20 -4.74 1.16 19.79
N THR A 21 -4.99 0.03 20.43
CA THR A 21 -4.79 -1.33 19.89
C THR A 21 -6.07 -1.97 19.39
N ASP A 22 -7.18 -1.24 19.38
CA ASP A 22 -8.45 -1.75 18.86
C ASP A 22 -8.45 -1.61 17.33
N VAL A 23 -7.77 -2.55 16.68
CA VAL A 23 -7.65 -2.66 15.21
C VAL A 23 -8.70 -3.59 14.60
N LYS A 24 -9.67 -4.07 15.38
CA LYS A 24 -10.68 -5.05 14.95
C LYS A 24 -11.54 -4.55 13.77
N ASN A 25 -11.70 -3.22 13.67
CA ASN A 25 -12.49 -2.59 12.62
C ASN A 25 -11.67 -2.20 11.38
N TYR A 26 -10.36 -2.47 11.37
CA TYR A 26 -9.50 -2.15 10.22
C TYR A 26 -9.30 -3.38 9.35
N THR A 27 -9.49 -3.22 8.04
CA THR A 27 -9.21 -4.23 7.04
C THR A 27 -7.72 -4.60 7.00
N GLY A 28 -7.39 -5.76 6.43
CA GLY A 28 -6.01 -6.16 6.20
C GLY A 28 -5.23 -5.14 5.37
N LEU A 29 -5.86 -4.58 4.31
CA LEU A 29 -5.29 -3.50 3.50
C LEU A 29 -4.95 -2.25 4.32
N ARG A 30 -5.89 -1.77 5.15
CA ARG A 30 -5.71 -0.54 5.95
C ARG A 30 -4.60 -0.70 6.99
N ARG A 31 -4.50 -1.86 7.64
CA ARG A 31 -3.43 -2.16 8.62
C ARG A 31 -2.05 -2.21 7.99
N ASN A 32 -1.96 -2.60 6.71
CA ASN A 32 -0.72 -2.74 5.96
C ASN A 32 -0.46 -1.56 5.01
N SER A 33 -1.08 -0.41 5.28
CA SER A 33 -0.90 0.82 4.50
C SER A 33 0.17 1.73 5.09
N MET A 34 0.88 2.46 4.21
CA MET A 34 1.87 3.46 4.61
C MET A 34 1.91 4.61 3.60
N ALA A 35 2.01 5.85 4.11
CA ALA A 35 2.17 7.05 3.30
C ALA A 35 3.30 7.94 3.83
N CYS A 36 3.94 8.72 2.96
CA CYS A 36 4.79 9.82 3.39
C CYS A 36 3.95 11.08 3.62
N VAL A 37 4.53 12.07 4.31
CA VAL A 37 3.83 13.31 4.68
C VAL A 37 3.35 14.14 3.46
N ALA A 38 4.13 14.22 2.40
CA ALA A 38 3.85 14.93 1.14
C ALA A 38 3.28 16.37 1.30
N PHE A 39 2.34 16.78 0.42
CA PHE A 39 1.69 18.08 0.55
C PHE A 39 0.81 18.19 1.80
N PRO A 40 0.68 19.39 2.38
CA PRO A 40 1.37 20.66 2.07
C PRO A 40 2.73 20.79 2.78
N THR A 41 3.13 19.83 3.60
CA THR A 41 4.26 19.94 4.54
C THR A 41 5.61 19.77 3.84
N CYS A 42 5.70 18.86 2.87
CA CYS A 42 6.96 18.55 2.19
C CYS A 42 7.14 19.43 0.95
N GLY A 43 8.17 20.27 0.94
CA GLY A 43 8.50 21.15 -0.21
C GLY A 43 8.99 20.40 -1.46
N LEU A 44 9.31 19.11 -1.36
CA LEU A 44 9.72 18.26 -2.49
C LEU A 44 8.55 17.45 -3.09
N ALA A 45 7.36 17.53 -2.48
CA ALA A 45 6.22 16.77 -2.95
C ALA A 45 5.73 17.27 -4.32
N MET A 46 5.30 16.34 -5.15
CA MET A 46 4.67 16.57 -6.44
C MET A 46 3.16 16.26 -6.39
N ALA A 47 2.74 15.43 -5.42
CA ALA A 47 1.36 15.04 -5.18
C ALA A 47 1.10 14.88 -3.67
N GLU A 48 -0.17 14.71 -3.29
CA GLU A 48 -0.53 14.33 -1.91
C GLU A 48 -0.19 12.86 -1.62
N SER A 49 -0.12 12.50 -0.34
CA SER A 49 0.11 11.12 0.09
C SER A 49 -0.64 10.80 1.39
N GLU A 50 -0.15 11.18 2.58
CA GLU A 50 -0.79 10.79 3.85
C GLU A 50 -2.23 11.29 4.01
N ARG A 51 -2.56 12.44 3.46
CA ARG A 51 -3.91 13.02 3.53
C ARG A 51 -4.86 12.38 2.52
N TYR A 52 -4.34 11.90 1.42
CA TYR A 52 -5.11 11.30 0.33
C TYR A 52 -5.29 9.79 0.48
N LEU A 53 -4.25 9.07 0.91
CA LEU A 53 -4.26 7.60 0.99
C LEU A 53 -5.45 7.03 1.79
N PRO A 54 -5.88 7.59 2.94
CA PRO A 54 -7.01 7.05 3.68
C PRO A 54 -8.33 7.03 2.89
N SER A 55 -8.58 8.06 2.08
CA SER A 55 -9.78 8.13 1.22
C SER A 55 -9.70 7.15 0.05
N LEU A 56 -8.52 7.02 -0.57
CA LEU A 56 -8.28 6.03 -1.62
C LEU A 56 -8.46 4.59 -1.08
N ILE A 57 -7.92 4.30 0.13
CA ILE A 57 -8.09 3.00 0.78
C ILE A 57 -9.58 2.68 0.96
N THR A 58 -10.40 3.62 1.43
CA THR A 58 -11.84 3.38 1.58
C THR A 58 -12.49 2.93 0.27
N LYS A 59 -12.14 3.55 -0.85
CA LYS A 59 -12.64 3.16 -2.17
C LYS A 59 -12.10 1.80 -2.65
N ILE A 60 -10.86 1.47 -2.30
CA ILE A 60 -10.30 0.14 -2.59
C ILE A 60 -10.95 -0.92 -1.69
N GLU A 61 -11.29 -0.59 -0.44
CA GLU A 61 -12.05 -1.47 0.46
C GLU A 61 -13.41 -1.84 -0.14
N ASP A 62 -14.11 -0.91 -0.80
CA ASP A 62 -15.34 -1.20 -1.54
C ASP A 62 -15.10 -2.23 -2.66
N LEU A 63 -13.98 -2.13 -3.39
CA LEU A 63 -13.59 -3.12 -4.41
C LEU A 63 -13.23 -4.49 -3.80
N LEU A 64 -12.60 -4.51 -2.62
CA LEU A 64 -12.31 -5.74 -1.89
C LEU A 64 -13.59 -6.41 -1.41
N ASP A 65 -14.59 -5.63 -0.95
CA ASP A 65 -15.90 -6.15 -0.57
C ASP A 65 -16.63 -6.78 -1.77
N GLU A 66 -16.63 -6.12 -2.94
CA GLU A 66 -17.19 -6.67 -4.19
C GLU A 66 -16.51 -7.99 -4.60
N SER A 67 -15.23 -8.14 -4.28
CA SER A 67 -14.43 -9.32 -4.63
C SER A 67 -14.41 -10.40 -3.55
N GLY A 68 -15.03 -10.16 -2.37
CA GLY A 68 -14.97 -11.07 -1.22
C GLY A 68 -13.60 -11.16 -0.55
N LEU A 69 -12.80 -10.11 -0.65
CA LEU A 69 -11.41 -10.04 -0.17
C LEU A 69 -11.22 -9.06 1.00
N ARG A 70 -12.29 -8.70 1.72
CA ARG A 70 -12.25 -7.67 2.78
C ARG A 70 -11.17 -7.89 3.83
N GLU A 71 -10.97 -9.13 4.24
CA GLU A 71 -10.01 -9.49 5.30
C GLU A 71 -8.61 -9.79 4.76
N GLU A 72 -8.43 -9.69 3.43
CA GLU A 72 -7.14 -9.99 2.80
C GLU A 72 -6.07 -8.96 3.20
N GLU A 73 -4.89 -9.46 3.53
CA GLU A 73 -3.75 -8.62 3.86
C GLU A 73 -2.98 -8.26 2.59
N ILE A 74 -3.07 -7.01 2.17
CA ILE A 74 -2.34 -6.46 1.01
C ILE A 74 -1.55 -5.25 1.47
N THR A 75 -0.26 -5.20 1.13
CA THR A 75 0.57 -4.04 1.43
C THR A 75 0.38 -2.95 0.38
N ILE A 76 0.02 -1.74 0.84
CA ILE A 76 -0.16 -0.57 -0.03
C ILE A 76 0.69 0.60 0.49
N ARG A 77 1.44 1.24 -0.39
CA ARG A 77 2.28 2.38 -0.03
C ARG A 77 2.17 3.52 -1.02
N MET A 78 2.20 4.75 -0.49
CA MET A 78 2.09 5.96 -1.30
C MET A 78 3.16 6.98 -0.93
N THR A 79 3.76 7.60 -1.94
CA THR A 79 4.69 8.73 -1.76
C THR A 79 4.32 9.88 -2.69
N GLY A 80 4.49 11.11 -2.20
CA GLY A 80 4.19 12.31 -2.97
C GLY A 80 5.23 12.65 -4.05
N CYS A 81 6.36 11.96 -4.11
CA CYS A 81 7.42 12.17 -5.10
C CYS A 81 8.34 10.94 -5.23
N PRO A 82 9.27 10.91 -6.21
CA PRO A 82 10.20 9.78 -6.43
C PRO A 82 11.20 9.51 -5.29
N ASN A 83 11.36 10.40 -4.31
CA ASN A 83 12.26 10.16 -3.16
C ASN A 83 11.88 8.93 -2.34
N GLY A 84 10.66 8.42 -2.45
CA GLY A 84 10.28 7.11 -1.94
C GLY A 84 10.27 6.97 -0.40
N CYS A 85 9.97 8.03 0.35
CA CYS A 85 10.05 8.06 1.82
C CYS A 85 9.19 6.98 2.52
N ALA A 86 8.07 6.56 1.94
CA ALA A 86 7.26 5.44 2.43
C ALA A 86 7.69 4.08 1.85
N ARG A 87 8.87 3.97 1.24
CA ARG A 87 9.41 2.74 0.63
C ARG A 87 8.42 2.08 -0.35
N PRO A 88 7.92 2.83 -1.36
CA PRO A 88 6.89 2.31 -2.27
C PRO A 88 7.34 1.07 -3.04
N ALA A 89 8.63 0.99 -3.38
CA ALA A 89 9.21 -0.13 -4.14
C ALA A 89 9.06 -1.51 -3.47
N LEU A 90 8.77 -1.56 -2.16
CA LEU A 90 8.65 -2.81 -1.40
C LEU A 90 7.20 -3.28 -1.21
N ALA A 91 6.20 -2.55 -1.71
CA ALA A 91 4.80 -2.90 -1.53
C ALA A 91 4.24 -3.70 -2.71
N GLU A 92 3.21 -4.48 -2.43
CA GLU A 92 2.46 -5.20 -3.48
C GLU A 92 1.74 -4.25 -4.42
N ILE A 93 1.21 -3.14 -3.85
CA ILE A 93 0.62 -2.02 -4.59
C ILE A 93 1.33 -0.74 -4.13
N ALA A 94 1.83 0.07 -5.05
CA ALA A 94 2.42 1.34 -4.69
C ALA A 94 2.07 2.46 -5.65
N PHE A 95 2.07 3.69 -5.10
CA PHE A 95 1.82 4.92 -5.83
C PHE A 95 2.94 5.92 -5.57
N ILE A 96 3.51 6.46 -6.66
CA ILE A 96 4.53 7.49 -6.62
C ILE A 96 4.01 8.74 -7.32
N GLY A 97 3.93 9.86 -6.60
CA GLY A 97 3.43 11.13 -7.12
C GLY A 97 4.25 11.67 -8.30
N LYS A 98 3.55 12.13 -9.32
CA LYS A 98 4.10 12.73 -10.55
C LYS A 98 3.69 14.18 -10.71
N ALA A 99 2.43 14.48 -10.39
CA ALA A 99 1.82 15.82 -10.42
C ALA A 99 0.62 15.83 -9.47
N PRO A 100 0.02 16.98 -9.15
CA PRO A 100 -1.18 17.04 -8.33
C PRO A 100 -2.28 16.09 -8.86
N GLY A 101 -2.70 15.13 -8.02
CA GLY A 101 -3.70 14.11 -8.37
C GLY A 101 -3.26 13.05 -9.39
N LYS A 102 -1.99 13.00 -9.76
CA LYS A 102 -1.44 12.03 -10.72
C LYS A 102 -0.30 11.22 -10.12
N TYR A 103 -0.34 9.92 -10.34
CA TYR A 103 0.57 8.93 -9.75
C TYR A 103 1.05 7.92 -10.79
N ASN A 104 2.27 7.43 -10.57
CA ASN A 104 2.70 6.18 -11.19
C ASN A 104 2.32 5.03 -10.28
N MET A 105 1.69 4.00 -10.83
CA MET A 105 1.27 2.79 -10.12
C MET A 105 2.27 1.67 -10.35
N TYR A 106 2.67 1.01 -9.28
CA TYR A 106 3.59 -0.12 -9.28
C TYR A 106 2.92 -1.33 -8.65
N LEU A 107 3.20 -2.52 -9.18
CA LEU A 107 2.66 -3.80 -8.70
C LEU A 107 3.75 -4.86 -8.55
N GLY A 108 3.49 -5.90 -7.77
CA GLY A 108 4.28 -7.12 -7.72
C GLY A 108 5.41 -7.15 -6.70
N GLY A 109 5.47 -6.22 -5.74
CA GLY A 109 6.29 -6.40 -4.55
C GLY A 109 5.85 -7.63 -3.75
N SER A 110 6.73 -8.23 -2.96
CA SER A 110 6.31 -9.30 -2.05
C SER A 110 5.73 -8.72 -0.76
N PHE A 111 4.78 -9.41 -0.14
CA PHE A 111 4.17 -8.99 1.13
C PHE A 111 5.23 -8.72 2.22
N LYS A 112 6.27 -9.55 2.29
CA LYS A 112 7.39 -9.40 3.24
C LYS A 112 8.45 -8.37 2.82
N GLY A 113 8.34 -7.76 1.63
CA GLY A 113 9.29 -6.78 1.13
C GLY A 113 10.61 -7.38 0.61
N GLU A 114 10.64 -8.65 0.26
CA GLU A 114 11.84 -9.36 -0.24
C GLU A 114 12.04 -9.19 -1.75
N ARG A 115 11.04 -8.66 -2.45
CA ARG A 115 11.06 -8.41 -3.89
C ARG A 115 10.53 -7.01 -4.19
N LEU A 116 11.20 -6.31 -5.10
CA LEU A 116 10.74 -5.01 -5.59
C LEU A 116 9.52 -5.19 -6.50
N ASN A 117 8.63 -4.21 -6.45
CA ASN A 117 7.56 -4.07 -7.43
C ASN A 117 8.09 -3.44 -8.72
N LYS A 118 7.26 -3.41 -9.76
CA LYS A 118 7.58 -2.85 -11.08
C LYS A 118 6.49 -1.89 -11.51
N ILE A 119 6.85 -0.92 -12.35
CA ILE A 119 5.89 0.02 -12.91
C ILE A 119 4.82 -0.72 -13.73
N TYR A 120 3.57 -0.41 -13.46
CA TYR A 120 2.41 -0.99 -14.13
C TYR A 120 1.70 0.03 -15.02
N LYS A 121 1.45 1.23 -14.48
CA LYS A 121 0.87 2.35 -15.24
C LYS A 121 1.50 3.66 -14.80
N GLU A 122 1.65 4.58 -15.75
CA GLU A 122 2.21 5.90 -15.49
C GLU A 122 1.14 6.98 -15.55
N ASN A 123 1.33 8.02 -14.71
CA ASN A 123 0.60 9.29 -14.76
C ASN A 123 -0.93 9.13 -14.69
N ILE A 124 -1.42 8.19 -13.90
CA ILE A 124 -2.85 7.88 -13.72
C ILE A 124 -3.48 8.67 -12.59
N ASP A 125 -4.77 8.92 -12.68
CA ASP A 125 -5.58 9.52 -11.62
C ASP A 125 -6.35 8.46 -10.80
N GLU A 126 -7.17 8.95 -9.85
CA GLU A 126 -7.94 8.09 -8.96
C GLU A 126 -8.88 7.13 -9.69
N ASN A 127 -9.59 7.62 -10.72
CA ASN A 127 -10.53 6.77 -11.46
C ASN A 127 -9.77 5.66 -12.19
N GLU A 128 -8.68 6.00 -12.86
CA GLU A 128 -7.81 5.05 -13.55
C GLU A 128 -7.16 4.04 -12.59
N ILE A 129 -6.84 4.45 -11.36
CA ILE A 129 -6.37 3.55 -10.29
C ILE A 129 -7.44 2.50 -9.98
N LEU A 130 -8.66 2.94 -9.67
CA LEU A 130 -9.77 2.05 -9.29
C LEU A 130 -10.17 1.13 -10.45
N GLU A 131 -10.26 1.67 -11.68
CA GLU A 131 -10.54 0.87 -12.89
C GLU A 131 -9.45 -0.18 -13.16
N SER A 132 -8.20 0.12 -12.83
CA SER A 132 -7.09 -0.82 -12.96
C SER A 132 -7.11 -1.92 -11.91
N LEU A 133 -7.43 -1.57 -10.65
CA LEU A 133 -7.44 -2.52 -9.54
C LEU A 133 -8.64 -3.46 -9.59
N ARG A 134 -9.84 -2.99 -9.96
CA ARG A 134 -11.07 -3.78 -9.98
C ARG A 134 -10.91 -5.14 -10.70
N PRO A 135 -10.47 -5.22 -11.97
CA PRO A 135 -10.32 -6.50 -12.65
C PRO A 135 -9.23 -7.37 -12.02
N LEU A 136 -8.16 -6.78 -11.47
CA LEU A 136 -7.08 -7.52 -10.84
C LEU A 136 -7.52 -8.18 -9.53
N LEU A 137 -8.28 -7.46 -8.70
CA LEU A 137 -8.83 -7.99 -7.45
C LEU A 137 -9.87 -9.09 -7.72
N LEU A 138 -10.73 -8.92 -8.71
CA LEU A 138 -11.69 -9.94 -9.13
C LEU A 138 -11.00 -11.22 -9.66
N ARG A 139 -9.90 -11.07 -10.41
CA ARG A 139 -9.10 -12.22 -10.83
C ARG A 139 -8.37 -12.86 -9.66
N TYR A 140 -7.78 -12.07 -8.77
CA TYR A 140 -7.10 -12.56 -7.57
C TYR A 140 -8.04 -13.39 -6.70
N SER A 141 -9.27 -12.91 -6.46
CA SER A 141 -10.29 -13.65 -5.70
C SER A 141 -10.59 -15.04 -6.28
N LYS A 142 -10.55 -15.19 -7.62
CA LYS A 142 -10.92 -16.44 -8.31
C LYS A 142 -9.75 -17.38 -8.58
N GLU A 143 -8.57 -16.82 -8.85
CA GLU A 143 -7.43 -17.54 -9.41
C GLU A 143 -6.28 -17.72 -8.41
N ARG A 144 -6.34 -17.11 -7.21
CA ARG A 144 -5.27 -17.23 -6.20
C ARG A 144 -5.11 -18.66 -5.70
N LEU A 145 -3.88 -19.04 -5.41
CA LEU A 145 -3.55 -20.27 -4.71
C LEU A 145 -3.73 -20.09 -3.19
N ASP A 146 -3.82 -21.19 -2.47
CA ASP A 146 -3.91 -21.16 -1.00
C ASP A 146 -2.66 -20.49 -0.40
N GLY A 147 -2.89 -19.47 0.45
CA GLY A 147 -1.81 -18.67 1.06
C GLY A 147 -1.04 -17.73 0.12
N GLU A 148 -1.46 -17.59 -1.15
CA GLU A 148 -0.80 -16.71 -2.11
C GLU A 148 -1.18 -15.25 -1.87
N HIS A 149 -0.19 -14.38 -1.66
CA HIS A 149 -0.37 -12.93 -1.56
C HIS A 149 -0.58 -12.26 -2.92
N PHE A 150 -1.22 -11.09 -2.91
CA PHE A 150 -1.57 -10.35 -4.14
C PHE A 150 -0.37 -10.05 -5.03
N GLY A 151 0.77 -9.64 -4.44
CA GLY A 151 1.98 -9.34 -5.18
C GLY A 151 2.61 -10.56 -5.88
N ASP A 152 2.44 -11.77 -5.31
CA ASP A 152 2.89 -13.01 -5.94
C ASP A 152 1.94 -13.43 -7.06
N PHE A 153 0.64 -13.27 -6.83
CA PHE A 153 -0.40 -13.54 -7.80
C PHE A 153 -0.21 -12.73 -9.10
N VAL A 154 -0.01 -11.41 -9.01
CA VAL A 154 0.10 -10.57 -10.22
C VAL A 154 1.33 -10.93 -11.08
N ILE A 155 2.38 -11.49 -10.48
CA ILE A 155 3.53 -12.02 -11.21
C ILE A 155 3.19 -13.37 -11.85
N ARG A 156 2.66 -14.32 -11.07
CA ARG A 156 2.28 -15.64 -11.57
C ARG A 156 1.22 -15.55 -12.68
N ALA A 157 0.26 -14.65 -12.53
CA ALA A 157 -0.80 -14.40 -13.52
C ALA A 157 -0.33 -13.64 -14.77
N GLY A 158 0.96 -13.29 -14.85
CA GLY A 158 1.55 -12.60 -15.98
C GLY A 158 1.11 -11.14 -16.16
N VAL A 159 0.57 -10.51 -15.09
CA VAL A 159 0.16 -9.11 -15.12
C VAL A 159 1.38 -8.19 -15.13
N ILE A 160 2.41 -8.56 -14.39
CA ILE A 160 3.68 -7.83 -14.30
C ILE A 160 4.86 -8.80 -14.27
N ALA A 161 5.98 -8.42 -14.89
CA ALA A 161 7.19 -9.22 -14.85
C ALA A 161 7.88 -9.10 -13.49
N LYS A 162 8.49 -10.21 -13.04
CA LYS A 162 9.30 -10.21 -11.81
C LYS A 162 10.54 -9.34 -12.00
N VAL A 163 10.82 -8.48 -11.02
CA VAL A 163 12.08 -7.72 -10.95
C VAL A 163 13.20 -8.64 -10.46
N HIS A 164 14.26 -8.76 -11.23
CA HIS A 164 15.45 -9.53 -10.91
C HIS A 164 16.64 -8.66 -10.54
N ASP A 165 16.76 -7.46 -11.13
CA ASP A 165 17.81 -6.46 -10.86
C ASP A 165 17.15 -5.13 -10.51
N GLY A 166 17.78 -4.35 -9.63
CA GLY A 166 17.28 -3.02 -9.27
C GLY A 166 17.14 -2.05 -10.45
N ARG A 167 17.80 -2.31 -11.57
CA ARG A 167 17.66 -1.56 -12.82
C ARG A 167 16.35 -1.84 -13.56
N ASP A 168 15.71 -2.97 -13.30
CA ASP A 168 14.46 -3.38 -13.94
C ASP A 168 13.22 -2.70 -13.35
N PHE A 169 13.42 -1.92 -12.29
CA PHE A 169 12.32 -1.29 -11.53
C PHE A 169 11.53 -0.26 -12.34
N HIS A 170 12.20 0.43 -13.27
CA HIS A 170 11.62 1.49 -14.09
C HIS A 170 11.42 1.12 -15.58
N SER A 171 11.68 -0.13 -15.96
CA SER A 171 11.62 -0.57 -17.37
C SER A 171 10.50 -1.58 -17.63
#